data_c3dd5f719e189127c9ed0b4ec74d0396
#
_entry.id   c3dd5f719e189127c9ed0b4ec74d0396
#
_cell.length_a   1.000
_cell.length_b   1.000
_cell.length_c   1.000
_cell.angle_alpha   90.00
_cell.angle_beta   90.00
_cell.angle_gamma   90.00
#
_symmetry.space_group_name_H-M   'P 1'
#
loop_
_entity.id
_entity.type
_entity.pdbx_description
1 polymer ?
#
loop_
_entity_poly.entity_id
_entity_poly.type
_entity_poly.pdbx_seq_one_letter_code
_entity_poly.pdbx_strand_id
1 'polypeptide(L)'
;MTTPTKDKHEDSELHQEFQLERMILFSDAVFAIVITLMAIEIQLPETHGLSLTTEEFYNGLKHVTPILLAYAISFTFIGVVWHQHLKIFSLLKRFDNGLVIRNLILLFFVGLFPFAATVVSRGPKNGIVPLMIYLSIILLCLGAVTLIENYILIKKPELRNDHPIEKFLIDYEKRKFSVLLFSVVIVLTLATNYFIEDPNLAFLPPMWSFLMPIGLRIQQRRADKRKKALEVK
;
A
#
# COMPACT_ATOMS: atom_id res chain seq x y z
N MET A 1 48.70 -19.45 16.12
CA MET A 1 48.24 -19.28 14.72
C MET A 1 46.72 -19.28 14.75
N THR A 2 46.09 -18.14 14.93
CA THR A 2 44.65 -17.98 14.95
C THR A 2 44.14 -17.88 13.53
N THR A 3 43.12 -18.62 13.22
CA THR A 3 42.57 -18.90 11.87
C THR A 3 42.01 -17.65 11.18
N PRO A 4 42.59 -17.21 10.04
CA PRO A 4 42.17 -16.01 9.31
C PRO A 4 40.80 -16.12 8.60
N THR A 5 40.15 -17.27 8.69
CA THR A 5 38.87 -17.57 8.02
C THR A 5 37.65 -17.15 8.83
N LYS A 6 37.74 -17.07 10.16
CA LYS A 6 36.62 -16.73 11.04
C LYS A 6 36.33 -15.23 11.01
N ASP A 7 37.39 -14.39 11.06
CA ASP A 7 37.27 -12.92 11.03
C ASP A 7 36.66 -12.42 9.71
N LYS A 8 37.03 -13.01 8.56
CA LYS A 8 36.46 -12.65 7.24
C LYS A 8 34.98 -12.99 7.09
N HIS A 9 34.49 -14.04 7.77
CA HIS A 9 33.06 -14.39 7.76
C HIS A 9 32.24 -13.41 8.62
N GLU A 10 32.73 -13.09 9.81
CA GLU A 10 32.08 -12.12 10.70
C GLU A 10 32.03 -10.71 10.07
N ASP A 11 33.11 -10.24 9.45
CA ASP A 11 33.14 -8.97 8.72
C ASP A 11 32.16 -8.94 7.54
N SER A 12 32.01 -10.07 6.83
CA SER A 12 31.07 -10.19 5.71
C SER A 12 29.59 -10.16 6.17
N GLU A 13 29.29 -10.79 7.31
CA GLU A 13 27.94 -10.81 7.90
C GLU A 13 27.55 -9.42 8.43
N LEU A 14 28.43 -8.78 9.18
CA LEU A 14 28.23 -7.40 9.66
C LEU A 14 28.01 -6.41 8.51
N HIS A 15 28.77 -6.55 7.42
CA HIS A 15 28.60 -5.70 6.24
C HIS A 15 27.23 -5.91 5.56
N GLN A 16 26.74 -7.14 5.46
CA GLN A 16 25.41 -7.43 4.91
C GLN A 16 24.28 -6.91 5.79
N GLU A 17 24.40 -7.06 7.11
CA GLU A 17 23.44 -6.54 8.07
C GLU A 17 23.35 -5.01 8.00
N PHE A 18 24.48 -4.33 7.97
CA PHE A 18 24.53 -2.87 7.82
C PHE A 18 23.90 -2.39 6.51
N GLN A 19 24.11 -3.09 5.40
CA GLN A 19 23.49 -2.74 4.13
C GLN A 19 21.99 -3.00 4.11
N LEU A 20 21.52 -4.07 4.77
CA LEU A 20 20.09 -4.35 4.93
C LEU A 20 19.43 -3.24 5.75
N GLU A 21 20.04 -2.82 6.85
CA GLU A 21 19.56 -1.71 7.67
C GLU A 21 19.44 -0.41 6.87
N ARG A 22 20.45 -0.07 6.06
CA ARG A 22 20.40 1.11 5.17
C ARG A 22 19.24 1.04 4.17
N MET A 23 18.95 -0.13 3.61
CA MET A 23 17.82 -0.31 2.71
C MET A 23 16.48 -0.09 3.43
N ILE A 24 16.34 -0.56 4.67
CA ILE A 24 15.16 -0.36 5.51
C ILE A 24 15.01 1.14 5.82
N LEU A 25 16.05 1.80 6.30
CA LEU A 25 16.06 3.23 6.61
C LEU A 25 15.72 4.09 5.38
N PHE A 26 16.25 3.75 4.21
CA PHE A 26 15.89 4.42 2.96
C PHE A 26 14.39 4.27 2.66
N SER A 27 13.84 3.08 2.84
CA SER A 27 12.40 2.85 2.64
C SER A 27 11.55 3.66 3.62
N ASP A 28 11.92 3.67 4.90
CA ASP A 28 11.24 4.45 5.94
C ASP A 28 11.25 5.95 5.63
N ALA A 29 12.37 6.47 5.13
CA ALA A 29 12.50 7.87 4.70
C ALA A 29 11.54 8.17 3.53
N VAL A 30 11.44 7.29 2.54
CA VAL A 30 10.50 7.47 1.41
C VAL A 30 9.05 7.48 1.89
N PHE A 31 8.66 6.54 2.76
CA PHE A 31 7.31 6.52 3.34
C PHE A 31 7.00 7.83 4.09
N ALA A 32 7.92 8.30 4.92
CA ALA A 32 7.76 9.52 5.69
C ALA A 32 7.63 10.76 4.80
N ILE A 33 8.48 10.88 3.77
CA ILE A 33 8.43 11.99 2.81
C ILE A 33 7.11 11.99 2.04
N VAL A 34 6.64 10.85 1.55
CA VAL A 34 5.38 10.76 0.81
C VAL A 34 4.20 11.21 1.65
N ILE A 35 4.12 10.77 2.91
CA ILE A 35 3.07 11.19 3.84
C ILE A 35 3.08 12.71 4.06
N THR A 36 4.26 13.30 4.25
CA THR A 36 4.40 14.74 4.49
C THR A 36 4.15 15.57 3.23
N LEU A 37 4.56 15.10 2.06
CA LEU A 37 4.28 15.78 0.78
C LEU A 37 2.78 15.87 0.50
N MET A 38 2.01 14.85 0.83
CA MET A 38 0.54 14.91 0.67
C MET A 38 -0.10 15.98 1.56
N ALA A 39 0.47 16.29 2.73
CA ALA A 39 -0.05 17.33 3.61
C ALA A 39 0.12 18.75 3.02
N ILE A 40 1.12 18.96 2.17
CA ILE A 40 1.38 20.25 1.51
C ILE A 40 0.26 20.60 0.51
N GLU A 41 -0.43 19.60 -0.04
CA GLU A 41 -1.56 19.80 -0.95
C GLU A 41 -2.81 20.37 -0.25
N ILE A 42 -2.85 20.37 1.10
CA ILE A 42 -3.96 20.88 1.90
C ILE A 42 -3.79 22.40 2.04
N GLN A 43 -4.29 23.14 1.06
CA GLN A 43 -4.22 24.60 1.03
C GLN A 43 -5.61 25.18 0.88
N LEU A 44 -5.88 26.28 1.61
CA LEU A 44 -7.05 27.11 1.36
C LEU A 44 -6.90 27.79 0.00
N PRO A 45 -8.01 28.01 -0.73
CA PRO A 45 -7.97 28.78 -1.98
C PRO A 45 -7.37 30.15 -1.74
N GLU A 46 -6.54 30.62 -2.67
CA GLU A 46 -5.99 31.97 -2.64
C GLU A 46 -7.14 32.99 -2.74
N THR A 47 -7.10 34.02 -1.91
CA THR A 47 -8.08 35.12 -1.90
C THR A 47 -7.41 36.40 -2.39
N HIS A 48 -8.15 37.17 -3.19
CA HIS A 48 -7.67 38.40 -3.78
C HIS A 48 -7.75 39.63 -2.83
N GLY A 49 -7.82 39.43 -1.50
CA GLY A 49 -7.96 40.51 -0.53
C GLY A 49 -7.09 40.35 0.73
N LEU A 50 -6.93 41.46 1.48
CA LEU A 50 -6.14 41.52 2.73
C LEU A 50 -6.79 40.80 3.90
N SER A 51 -8.09 40.47 3.83
CA SER A 51 -8.81 39.70 4.85
C SER A 51 -9.95 38.90 4.23
N LEU A 52 -10.13 37.66 4.68
CA LEU A 52 -11.25 36.79 4.31
C LEU A 52 -12.54 37.27 4.99
N THR A 53 -13.61 37.37 4.23
CA THR A 53 -14.95 37.42 4.83
C THR A 53 -15.29 36.05 5.46
N THR A 54 -16.21 36.06 6.42
CA THR A 54 -16.66 34.80 7.06
C THR A 54 -17.22 33.81 6.04
N GLU A 55 -17.93 34.30 5.01
CA GLU A 55 -18.51 33.47 3.96
C GLU A 55 -17.43 32.85 3.06
N GLU A 56 -16.40 33.58 2.65
CA GLU A 56 -15.26 33.11 1.88
C GLU A 56 -14.49 32.05 2.66
N PHE A 57 -14.30 32.23 3.96
CA PHE A 57 -13.65 31.27 4.82
C PHE A 57 -14.42 29.92 4.86
N TYR A 58 -15.75 29.95 5.07
CA TYR A 58 -16.55 28.71 5.09
C TYR A 58 -16.60 28.03 3.71
N ASN A 59 -16.65 28.80 2.63
CA ASN A 59 -16.57 28.23 1.28
C ASN A 59 -15.19 27.61 1.00
N GLY A 60 -14.12 28.25 1.46
CA GLY A 60 -12.77 27.70 1.43
C GLY A 60 -12.67 26.34 2.17
N LEU A 61 -13.21 26.25 3.39
CA LEU A 61 -13.25 24.99 4.15
C LEU A 61 -14.02 23.89 3.43
N LYS A 62 -15.17 24.19 2.82
CA LYS A 62 -15.90 23.21 2.00
C LYS A 62 -15.08 22.70 0.82
N HIS A 63 -14.28 23.59 0.22
CA HIS A 63 -13.39 23.23 -0.90
C HIS A 63 -12.26 22.31 -0.45
N VAL A 64 -11.70 22.51 0.75
CA VAL A 64 -10.60 21.72 1.31
C VAL A 64 -11.06 20.35 1.83
N THR A 65 -12.33 20.18 2.19
CA THR A 65 -12.87 18.93 2.75
C THR A 65 -12.55 17.67 1.90
N PRO A 66 -12.76 17.65 0.57
CA PRO A 66 -12.40 16.47 -0.25
C PRO A 66 -10.91 16.18 -0.23
N ILE A 67 -10.07 17.23 -0.19
CA ILE A 67 -8.60 17.10 -0.13
C ILE A 67 -8.19 16.47 1.20
N LEU A 68 -8.76 16.92 2.31
CA LEU A 68 -8.55 16.37 3.64
C LEU A 68 -8.96 14.90 3.73
N LEU A 69 -10.10 14.53 3.14
CA LEU A 69 -10.56 13.14 3.10
C LEU A 69 -9.61 12.26 2.27
N ALA A 70 -9.20 12.72 1.09
CA ALA A 70 -8.25 12.01 0.25
C ALA A 70 -6.90 11.83 0.97
N TYR A 71 -6.43 12.87 1.67
CA TYR A 71 -5.24 12.81 2.51
C TYR A 71 -5.37 11.78 3.63
N ALA A 72 -6.45 11.82 4.42
CA ALA A 72 -6.65 10.93 5.56
C ALA A 72 -6.71 9.45 5.13
N ILE A 73 -7.39 9.16 4.01
CA ILE A 73 -7.47 7.80 3.44
C ILE A 73 -6.09 7.35 2.96
N SER A 74 -5.38 8.20 2.21
CA SER A 74 -4.04 7.90 1.70
C SER A 74 -3.02 7.72 2.82
N PHE A 75 -3.04 8.60 3.83
CA PHE A 75 -2.19 8.49 5.02
C PHE A 75 -2.38 7.13 5.71
N THR A 76 -3.63 6.78 5.98
CA THR A 76 -3.96 5.49 6.62
C THR A 76 -3.50 4.31 5.79
N PHE A 77 -3.74 4.35 4.48
CA PHE A 77 -3.32 3.29 3.57
C PHE A 77 -1.79 3.13 3.55
N ILE A 78 -1.05 4.23 3.37
CA ILE A 78 0.42 4.23 3.34
C ILE A 78 0.97 3.75 4.69
N GLY A 79 0.38 4.18 5.81
CA GLY A 79 0.76 3.72 7.14
C GLY A 79 0.58 2.21 7.33
N VAL A 80 -0.50 1.64 6.78
CA VAL A 80 -0.73 0.19 6.78
C VAL A 80 0.32 -0.52 5.91
N VAL A 81 0.63 0.00 4.72
CA VAL A 81 1.65 -0.58 3.82
C VAL A 81 3.02 -0.53 4.48
N TRP A 82 3.38 0.60 5.09
CA TRP A 82 4.62 0.76 5.85
C TRP A 82 4.72 -0.26 7.00
N HIS A 83 3.67 -0.39 7.81
CA HIS A 83 3.65 -1.36 8.90
C HIS A 83 3.83 -2.81 8.42
N GLN A 84 3.27 -3.14 7.26
CA GLN A 84 3.45 -4.45 6.64
C GLN A 84 4.87 -4.64 6.10
N HIS A 85 5.46 -3.58 5.52
CA HIS A 85 6.85 -3.55 5.11
C HIS A 85 7.77 -3.84 6.31
N LEU A 86 7.60 -3.15 7.44
CA LEU A 86 8.36 -3.41 8.67
C LEU A 86 8.26 -4.88 9.11
N LYS A 87 7.04 -5.44 9.11
CA LYS A 87 6.82 -6.83 9.52
C LYS A 87 7.54 -7.84 8.65
N ILE A 88 7.51 -7.69 7.32
CA ILE A 88 8.12 -8.66 6.43
C ILE A 88 9.64 -8.51 6.41
N PHE A 89 10.16 -7.28 6.54
CA PHE A 89 11.59 -7.00 6.59
C PHE A 89 12.23 -7.43 7.91
N SER A 90 11.48 -7.48 9.02
CA SER A 90 11.97 -8.05 10.29
C SER A 90 12.30 -9.54 10.23
N LEU A 91 11.86 -10.26 9.19
CA LEU A 91 12.23 -11.65 8.95
C LEU A 91 13.60 -11.82 8.29
N LEU A 92 14.19 -10.74 7.76
CA LEU A 92 15.39 -10.81 6.95
C LEU A 92 16.65 -10.86 7.81
N LYS A 93 17.61 -11.68 7.41
CA LYS A 93 18.99 -11.67 7.86
C LYS A 93 19.97 -11.25 6.75
N ARG A 94 19.54 -11.34 5.50
CA ARG A 94 20.33 -11.02 4.30
C ARG A 94 19.41 -10.43 3.24
N PHE A 95 20.01 -9.81 2.24
CA PHE A 95 19.29 -9.31 1.08
C PHE A 95 20.04 -9.65 -0.21
N ASP A 96 19.34 -9.58 -1.32
CA ASP A 96 19.91 -9.72 -2.67
C ASP A 96 19.35 -8.64 -3.61
N ASN A 97 19.95 -8.52 -4.80
CA ASN A 97 19.49 -7.55 -5.80
C ASN A 97 18.03 -7.74 -6.21
N GLY A 98 17.53 -8.99 -6.15
CA GLY A 98 16.14 -9.30 -6.45
C GLY A 98 15.18 -8.68 -5.44
N LEU A 99 15.55 -8.65 -4.15
CA LEU A 99 14.77 -7.99 -3.11
C LEU A 99 14.84 -6.46 -3.24
N VAL A 100 16.04 -5.91 -3.51
CA VAL A 100 16.22 -4.46 -3.72
C VAL A 100 15.33 -3.94 -4.84
N ILE A 101 15.31 -4.62 -6.00
CA ILE A 101 14.48 -4.21 -7.13
C ILE A 101 12.98 -4.23 -6.75
N ARG A 102 12.50 -5.26 -6.06
CA ARG A 102 11.10 -5.34 -5.61
C ARG A 102 10.74 -4.25 -4.61
N ASN A 103 11.67 -3.94 -3.72
CA ASN A 103 11.50 -2.85 -2.77
C ASN A 103 11.40 -1.50 -3.50
N LEU A 104 12.28 -1.23 -4.47
CA LEU A 104 12.21 -0.01 -5.28
C LEU A 104 10.91 0.10 -6.08
N ILE A 105 10.38 -1.02 -6.61
CA ILE A 105 9.06 -1.04 -7.27
C ILE A 105 7.95 -0.64 -6.29
N LEU A 106 7.97 -1.15 -5.06
CA LEU A 106 7.02 -0.73 -4.04
C LEU A 106 7.12 0.77 -3.76
N LEU A 107 8.34 1.26 -3.51
CA LEU A 107 8.60 2.67 -3.19
C LEU A 107 8.20 3.60 -4.36
N PHE A 108 8.37 3.17 -5.60
CA PHE A 108 7.90 3.89 -6.78
C PHE A 108 6.37 4.09 -6.74
N PHE A 109 5.59 3.04 -6.48
CA PHE A 109 4.13 3.17 -6.39
C PHE A 109 3.70 3.97 -5.17
N VAL A 110 4.38 3.84 -4.04
CA VAL A 110 4.15 4.68 -2.86
C VAL A 110 4.39 6.16 -3.19
N GLY A 111 5.45 6.46 -3.93
CA GLY A 111 5.77 7.82 -4.38
C GLY A 111 4.73 8.48 -5.29
N LEU A 112 3.84 7.69 -5.92
CA LEU A 112 2.75 8.22 -6.75
C LEU A 112 1.50 8.66 -5.95
N PHE A 113 1.45 8.41 -4.63
CA PHE A 113 0.26 8.76 -3.83
C PHE A 113 -0.07 10.25 -3.77
N PRO A 114 0.88 11.19 -3.65
CA PRO A 114 0.57 12.62 -3.71
C PRO A 114 -0.16 12.99 -5.01
N PHE A 115 0.31 12.49 -6.15
CA PHE A 115 -0.36 12.66 -7.44
C PHE A 115 -1.75 12.04 -7.45
N ALA A 116 -1.90 10.78 -6.99
CA ALA A 116 -3.18 10.07 -6.96
C ALA A 116 -4.22 10.80 -6.09
N ALA A 117 -3.81 11.28 -4.91
CA ALA A 117 -4.67 12.03 -3.99
C ALA A 117 -5.13 13.36 -4.62
N THR A 118 -4.23 14.07 -5.31
CA THR A 118 -4.56 15.29 -6.03
C THR A 118 -5.55 15.04 -7.16
N VAL A 119 -5.32 13.98 -7.98
CA VAL A 119 -6.22 13.62 -9.08
C VAL A 119 -7.62 13.30 -8.57
N VAL A 120 -7.77 12.52 -7.50
CA VAL A 120 -9.10 12.13 -6.98
C VAL A 120 -9.81 13.27 -6.27
N SER A 121 -9.09 14.17 -5.61
CA SER A 121 -9.67 15.27 -4.83
C SER A 121 -10.02 16.49 -5.67
N ARG A 122 -9.25 16.78 -6.72
CA ARG A 122 -9.40 17.96 -7.59
C ARG A 122 -9.94 17.63 -8.98
N GLY A 123 -10.05 16.33 -9.33
CA GLY A 123 -10.55 15.88 -10.61
C GLY A 123 -12.05 16.13 -10.82
N PRO A 124 -12.55 15.89 -12.05
CA PRO A 124 -13.97 16.06 -12.36
C PRO A 124 -14.86 15.21 -11.45
N LYS A 125 -15.85 15.86 -10.79
CA LYS A 125 -16.73 15.16 -9.83
C LYS A 125 -17.62 14.09 -10.48
N ASN A 126 -17.92 14.23 -11.75
CA ASN A 126 -18.80 13.32 -12.50
C ASN A 126 -18.02 12.27 -13.30
N GLY A 127 -16.69 12.20 -13.15
CA GLY A 127 -15.82 11.28 -13.88
C GLY A 127 -15.35 10.12 -13.02
N ILE A 128 -15.45 8.89 -13.53
CA ILE A 128 -14.89 7.70 -12.86
C ILE A 128 -13.36 7.63 -12.95
N VAL A 129 -12.77 8.29 -13.94
CA VAL A 129 -11.33 8.20 -14.26
C VAL A 129 -10.42 8.59 -13.09
N PRO A 130 -10.65 9.71 -12.38
CA PRO A 130 -9.85 10.08 -11.20
C PRO A 130 -9.83 8.98 -10.13
N LEU A 131 -11.00 8.42 -9.83
CA LEU A 131 -11.13 7.32 -8.87
C LEU A 131 -10.40 6.07 -9.34
N MET A 132 -10.50 5.72 -10.62
CA MET A 132 -9.83 4.55 -11.18
C MET A 132 -8.30 4.68 -11.14
N ILE A 133 -7.76 5.86 -11.41
CA ILE A 133 -6.32 6.13 -11.27
C ILE A 133 -5.88 5.89 -9.82
N TYR A 134 -6.62 6.44 -8.86
CA TYR A 134 -6.32 6.29 -7.44
C TYR A 134 -6.37 4.81 -6.99
N LEU A 135 -7.44 4.09 -7.35
CA LEU A 135 -7.61 2.68 -7.02
C LEU A 135 -6.56 1.79 -7.72
N SER A 136 -6.14 2.14 -8.94
CA SER A 136 -5.08 1.42 -9.64
C SER A 136 -3.73 1.54 -8.92
N ILE A 137 -3.39 2.73 -8.41
CA ILE A 137 -2.15 2.93 -7.63
C ILE A 137 -2.21 2.14 -6.32
N ILE A 138 -3.35 2.12 -5.62
CA ILE A 138 -3.56 1.24 -4.45
C ILE A 138 -3.31 -0.23 -4.82
N LEU A 139 -3.91 -0.70 -5.90
CA LEU A 139 -3.75 -2.09 -6.35
C LEU A 139 -2.29 -2.43 -6.68
N LEU A 140 -1.59 -1.53 -7.37
CA LEU A 140 -0.17 -1.71 -7.71
C LEU A 140 0.73 -1.75 -6.46
N CYS A 141 0.45 -0.91 -5.45
CA CYS A 141 1.11 -0.98 -4.15
C CYS A 141 0.88 -2.31 -3.45
N LEU A 142 -0.38 -2.76 -3.34
CA LEU A 142 -0.71 -4.05 -2.72
C LEU A 142 -0.07 -5.22 -3.47
N GLY A 143 -0.05 -5.14 -4.80
CA GLY A 143 0.64 -6.10 -5.67
C GLY A 143 2.13 -6.15 -5.39
N ALA A 144 2.79 -4.98 -5.29
CA ALA A 144 4.22 -4.89 -5.00
C ALA A 144 4.57 -5.46 -3.62
N VAL A 145 3.79 -5.18 -2.58
CA VAL A 145 3.94 -5.82 -1.25
C VAL A 145 3.81 -7.33 -1.36
N THR A 146 2.79 -7.82 -2.09
CA THR A 146 2.58 -9.26 -2.29
C THR A 146 3.74 -9.92 -3.04
N LEU A 147 4.37 -9.21 -3.99
CA LEU A 147 5.57 -9.68 -4.70
C LEU A 147 6.78 -9.79 -3.78
N ILE A 148 6.97 -8.84 -2.86
CA ILE A 148 8.02 -8.90 -1.83
C ILE A 148 7.78 -10.09 -0.90
N GLU A 149 6.56 -10.26 -0.38
CA GLU A 149 6.21 -11.39 0.49
C GLU A 149 6.41 -12.73 -0.21
N ASN A 150 5.96 -12.86 -1.46
CA ASN A 150 6.19 -14.07 -2.25
C ASN A 150 7.68 -14.37 -2.39
N TYR A 151 8.49 -13.35 -2.61
CA TYR A 151 9.93 -13.49 -2.78
C TYR A 151 10.59 -13.98 -1.50
N ILE A 152 10.30 -13.36 -0.37
CA ILE A 152 10.89 -13.68 0.93
C ILE A 152 10.35 -15.00 1.49
N LEU A 153 9.03 -15.23 1.38
CA LEU A 153 8.40 -16.39 2.04
C LEU A 153 8.53 -17.67 1.22
N ILE A 154 8.51 -17.61 -0.11
CA ILE A 154 8.42 -18.77 -0.99
C ILE A 154 9.67 -18.97 -1.83
N LYS A 155 10.14 -17.90 -2.54
CA LYS A 155 11.21 -18.04 -3.54
C LYS A 155 12.61 -18.08 -2.95
N LYS A 156 12.84 -17.32 -1.87
CA LYS A 156 14.17 -17.10 -1.28
C LYS A 156 14.15 -17.27 0.24
N PRO A 157 13.81 -18.47 0.75
CA PRO A 157 13.78 -18.75 2.18
C PRO A 157 15.13 -18.55 2.88
N GLU A 158 16.24 -18.63 2.14
CA GLU A 158 17.58 -18.41 2.64
C GLU A 158 17.87 -16.96 3.09
N LEU A 159 17.05 -15.99 2.66
CA LEU A 159 17.17 -14.60 3.11
C LEU A 159 16.61 -14.37 4.51
N ARG A 160 15.85 -15.33 5.06
CA ARG A 160 15.15 -15.20 6.34
C ARG A 160 15.96 -15.70 7.53
N ASN A 161 15.61 -15.16 8.68
CA ASN A 161 15.90 -15.75 9.99
C ASN A 161 15.04 -17.00 10.24
N ASP A 162 15.43 -17.84 11.21
CA ASP A 162 14.73 -19.07 11.59
C ASP A 162 13.49 -18.80 12.49
N HIS A 163 12.75 -17.71 12.23
CA HIS A 163 11.54 -17.40 12.95
C HIS A 163 10.32 -18.18 12.40
N PRO A 164 9.33 -18.50 13.26
CA PRO A 164 8.09 -19.14 12.84
C PRO A 164 7.36 -18.29 11.78
N ILE A 165 7.11 -18.86 10.59
CA ILE A 165 6.55 -18.12 9.44
C ILE A 165 5.06 -18.38 9.21
N GLU A 166 4.42 -19.26 9.98
CA GLU A 166 3.04 -19.69 9.76
C GLU A 166 2.05 -18.53 9.72
N LYS A 167 2.23 -17.57 10.66
CA LYS A 167 1.42 -16.37 10.70
C LYS A 167 1.61 -15.50 9.45
N PHE A 168 2.85 -15.36 8.98
CA PHE A 168 3.18 -14.59 7.78
C PHE A 168 2.62 -15.25 6.52
N LEU A 169 2.64 -16.56 6.43
CA LEU A 169 2.01 -17.30 5.33
C LEU A 169 0.50 -17.12 5.29
N ILE A 170 -0.16 -17.12 6.45
CA ILE A 170 -1.60 -16.85 6.53
C ILE A 170 -1.91 -15.42 6.07
N ASP A 171 -1.12 -14.44 6.50
CA ASP A 171 -1.30 -13.04 6.11
C ASP A 171 -1.00 -12.81 4.62
N TYR A 172 0.01 -13.49 4.07
CA TYR A 172 0.32 -13.50 2.64
C TYR A 172 -0.85 -14.07 1.79
N GLU A 173 -1.40 -15.22 2.17
CA GLU A 173 -2.55 -15.81 1.44
C GLU A 173 -3.80 -14.89 1.49
N LYS A 174 -4.03 -14.23 2.62
CA LYS A 174 -5.09 -13.22 2.73
C LYS A 174 -4.88 -12.06 1.76
N ARG A 175 -3.65 -11.53 1.70
CA ARG A 175 -3.30 -10.42 0.83
C ARG A 175 -3.43 -10.79 -0.64
N LYS A 176 -2.89 -11.92 -1.03
CA LYS A 176 -3.01 -12.44 -2.40
C LYS A 176 -4.46 -12.53 -2.85
N PHE A 177 -5.34 -13.05 -2.00
CA PHE A 177 -6.78 -13.09 -2.29
C PHE A 177 -7.38 -11.68 -2.38
N SER A 178 -7.00 -10.76 -1.47
CA SER A 178 -7.48 -9.37 -1.49
C SER A 178 -7.05 -8.64 -2.77
N VAL A 179 -5.80 -8.82 -3.22
CA VAL A 179 -5.29 -8.26 -4.47
C VAL A 179 -6.09 -8.79 -5.66
N LEU A 180 -6.33 -10.10 -5.71
CA LEU A 180 -7.14 -10.71 -6.78
C LEU A 180 -8.56 -10.15 -6.78
N LEU A 181 -9.23 -10.12 -5.64
CA LEU A 181 -10.58 -9.61 -5.50
C LEU A 181 -10.68 -8.13 -5.90
N PHE A 182 -9.71 -7.32 -5.48
CA PHE A 182 -9.66 -5.90 -5.81
C PHE A 182 -9.43 -5.68 -7.31
N SER A 183 -8.58 -6.50 -7.95
CA SER A 183 -8.40 -6.50 -9.40
C SER A 183 -9.71 -6.80 -10.14
N VAL A 184 -10.45 -7.81 -9.69
CA VAL A 184 -11.76 -8.17 -10.27
C VAL A 184 -12.74 -7.01 -10.13
N VAL A 185 -12.82 -6.38 -8.96
CA VAL A 185 -13.71 -5.22 -8.72
C VAL A 185 -13.38 -4.07 -9.67
N ILE A 186 -12.08 -3.72 -9.84
CA ILE A 186 -11.67 -2.67 -10.77
C ILE A 186 -12.07 -3.02 -12.20
N VAL A 187 -11.79 -4.24 -12.65
CA VAL A 187 -12.13 -4.67 -14.02
C VAL A 187 -13.66 -4.63 -14.27
N LEU A 188 -14.45 -5.13 -13.32
CA LEU A 188 -15.91 -5.08 -13.41
C LEU A 188 -16.44 -3.63 -13.42
N THR A 189 -15.86 -2.75 -12.62
CA THR A 189 -16.22 -1.33 -12.58
C THR A 189 -15.92 -0.66 -13.92
N LEU A 190 -14.74 -0.89 -14.49
CA LEU A 190 -14.37 -0.35 -15.80
C LEU A 190 -15.25 -0.92 -16.92
N ALA A 191 -15.50 -2.23 -16.91
CA ALA A 191 -16.34 -2.88 -17.91
C ALA A 191 -17.77 -2.33 -17.88
N THR A 192 -18.37 -2.26 -16.69
CA THR A 192 -19.73 -1.68 -16.55
C THR A 192 -19.78 -0.22 -16.98
N ASN A 193 -18.77 0.59 -16.63
CA ASN A 193 -18.73 1.98 -17.07
C ASN A 193 -18.56 2.12 -18.59
N TYR A 194 -17.85 1.18 -19.23
CA TYR A 194 -17.68 1.19 -20.69
C TYR A 194 -18.94 0.75 -21.45
N PHE A 195 -19.66 -0.26 -20.95
CA PHE A 195 -20.83 -0.82 -21.64
C PHE A 195 -22.15 -0.12 -21.30
N ILE A 196 -22.19 0.66 -20.21
CA ILE A 196 -23.41 1.33 -19.74
C ILE A 196 -23.26 2.84 -19.97
N GLU A 197 -23.83 3.33 -21.06
CA GLU A 197 -23.87 4.77 -21.40
C GLU A 197 -25.05 5.49 -20.77
N ASP A 198 -26.06 4.76 -20.23
CA ASP A 198 -27.27 5.33 -19.66
C ASP A 198 -26.96 6.00 -18.31
N PRO A 199 -27.18 7.36 -18.19
CA PRO A 199 -26.98 8.08 -16.95
C PRO A 199 -27.80 7.57 -15.77
N ASN A 200 -28.96 6.95 -16.02
CA ASN A 200 -29.81 6.37 -14.98
C ASN A 200 -29.17 5.13 -14.32
N LEU A 201 -28.22 4.49 -14.99
CA LEU A 201 -27.50 3.32 -14.51
C LEU A 201 -26.10 3.63 -13.97
N ALA A 202 -25.74 4.91 -13.82
CA ALA A 202 -24.43 5.35 -13.31
C ALA A 202 -24.11 4.87 -11.88
N PHE A 203 -25.08 4.34 -11.15
CA PHE A 203 -24.87 3.72 -9.83
C PHE A 203 -24.34 2.29 -9.91
N LEU A 204 -24.42 1.60 -11.04
CA LEU A 204 -24.00 0.20 -11.18
C LEU A 204 -22.49 -0.02 -11.04
N PRO A 205 -21.60 0.80 -11.66
CA PRO A 205 -20.16 0.61 -11.52
C PRO A 205 -19.68 0.57 -10.06
N PRO A 206 -20.08 1.48 -9.14
CA PRO A 206 -19.65 1.43 -7.75
C PRO A 206 -20.25 0.26 -6.96
N MET A 207 -21.33 -0.39 -7.43
CA MET A 207 -21.92 -1.55 -6.73
C MET A 207 -20.95 -2.73 -6.59
N TRP A 208 -20.01 -2.90 -7.51
CA TRP A 208 -19.00 -3.96 -7.41
C TRP A 208 -18.13 -3.84 -6.16
N SER A 209 -18.01 -2.66 -5.56
CA SER A 209 -17.29 -2.46 -4.31
C SER A 209 -17.86 -3.26 -3.14
N PHE A 210 -19.15 -3.63 -3.15
CA PHE A 210 -19.79 -4.49 -2.14
C PHE A 210 -19.24 -5.92 -2.13
N LEU A 211 -18.59 -6.37 -3.21
CA LEU A 211 -17.91 -7.66 -3.24
C LEU A 211 -16.72 -7.70 -2.28
N MET A 212 -16.07 -6.55 -2.00
CA MET A 212 -14.92 -6.47 -1.11
C MET A 212 -15.23 -6.94 0.33
N PRO A 213 -16.19 -6.36 1.05
CA PRO A 213 -16.50 -6.80 2.42
C PRO A 213 -16.99 -8.25 2.49
N ILE A 214 -17.73 -8.71 1.48
CA ILE A 214 -18.21 -10.09 1.41
C ILE A 214 -17.03 -11.07 1.26
N GLY A 215 -16.15 -10.81 0.29
CA GLY A 215 -14.96 -11.63 0.04
C GLY A 215 -14.01 -11.66 1.23
N LEU A 216 -13.75 -10.51 1.87
CA LEU A 216 -12.92 -10.42 3.05
C LEU A 216 -13.49 -11.18 4.25
N ARG A 217 -14.82 -11.17 4.48
CA ARG A 217 -15.48 -11.96 5.53
C ARG A 217 -15.34 -13.47 5.30
N ILE A 218 -15.51 -13.92 4.06
CA ILE A 218 -15.34 -15.33 3.69
C ILE A 218 -13.89 -15.76 3.97
N GLN A 219 -12.95 -14.93 3.61
CA GLN A 219 -11.52 -15.20 3.81
C GLN A 219 -11.15 -15.22 5.30
N GLN A 220 -11.64 -14.28 6.11
CA GLN A 220 -11.43 -14.27 7.56
C GLN A 220 -11.93 -15.57 8.21
N ARG A 221 -13.15 -16.00 7.87
CA ARG A 221 -13.69 -17.27 8.38
C ARG A 221 -12.83 -18.48 8.01
N ARG A 222 -12.25 -18.51 6.81
CA ARG A 222 -11.32 -19.58 6.38
C ARG A 222 -10.01 -19.54 7.16
N ALA A 223 -9.47 -18.36 7.39
CA ALA A 223 -8.23 -18.17 8.14
C ALA A 223 -8.38 -18.54 9.63
N ASP A 224 -9.50 -18.19 10.25
CA ASP A 224 -9.80 -18.53 11.65
C ASP A 224 -9.96 -20.03 11.83
N LYS A 225 -10.60 -20.72 10.88
CA LYS A 225 -10.66 -22.19 10.87
C LYS A 225 -9.26 -22.85 10.78
N ARG A 226 -8.37 -22.29 9.96
CA ARG A 226 -6.98 -22.80 9.85
C ARG A 226 -6.18 -22.55 11.12
N LYS A 227 -6.31 -21.37 11.75
CA LYS A 227 -5.66 -21.07 13.04
C LYS A 227 -6.09 -22.05 14.13
N LYS A 228 -7.39 -22.28 14.30
CA LYS A 228 -7.92 -23.24 15.27
C LYS A 228 -7.42 -24.67 15.03
N ALA A 229 -7.25 -25.08 13.78
CA ALA A 229 -6.72 -26.39 13.43
C ALA A 229 -5.21 -26.55 13.76
N LEU A 230 -4.45 -25.44 13.79
CA LEU A 230 -3.03 -25.42 14.19
C LEU A 230 -2.84 -25.40 15.71
N GLU A 231 -3.77 -24.78 16.46
CA GLU A 231 -3.74 -24.73 17.94
C GLU A 231 -4.12 -26.07 18.60
N VAL A 232 -4.74 -27.00 17.87
CA VAL A 232 -5.17 -28.33 18.36
C VAL A 232 -4.10 -29.40 18.07
N LYS A 233 -3.04 -29.10 17.35
CA LYS A 233 -1.88 -29.97 17.12
C LYS A 233 -0.69 -29.57 17.98
#